data_a8e6091676a70741f0aabb33fbb0b0ad
#
_entry.id   a8e6091676a70741f0aabb33fbb0b0ad
#
_cell.length_a   1.000
_cell.length_b   1.000
_cell.length_c   1.000
_cell.angle_alpha   90.00
_cell.angle_beta   90.00
_cell.angle_gamma   90.00
#
_symmetry.space_group_name_H-M   'P 1'
#
loop_
_entity.id
_entity.type
_entity.pdbx_description
1 polymer ?
#
loop_
_entity_poly.entity_id
_entity_poly.type
_entity_poly.pdbx_seq_one_letter_code
_entity_poly.pdbx_strand_id
1 'polypeptide(L)'
;VTTLHRNEAMHQSLQEAVANGRSRESWFAAQTQKSISAMSAQEASVYLAGLDKALDTANEQLYHTINTKAGVPSQNPNLDGYIAEQYHAQTFNLNAEATGSEYRAKVLEPDGAYGKNSVDVVIVDGEGKIVKRYQCKYGQDSHATGEMFEKGDYRGQGKLIPDGQEIEKKSSNVIEAPDGTTSKPLSKEKAKQMQEEAQSGNWSELNWNEYQVKDLAMGIGKQAGTAALQGAVIGAGMTVAQKVWNGEEIDGQEVVEAAL
;
A
#
# COMPACT_ATOMS: atom_id res chain seq x y z
N VAL A 1 9.01 -19.62 11.34
CA VAL A 1 8.73 -18.37 12.10
C VAL A 1 7.72 -17.59 11.29
N THR A 2 6.50 -17.47 11.80
CA THR A 2 5.40 -16.80 11.09
C THR A 2 5.66 -15.31 10.98
N THR A 3 5.07 -14.65 9.98
CA THR A 3 5.12 -13.19 9.77
C THR A 3 4.68 -12.42 11.03
N LEU A 4 3.74 -12.99 11.79
CA LEU A 4 3.26 -12.45 13.06
C LEU A 4 4.38 -12.32 14.10
N HIS A 5 5.17 -13.37 14.33
CA HIS A 5 6.28 -13.35 15.29
C HIS A 5 7.39 -12.36 14.90
N ARG A 6 7.61 -12.14 13.60
CA ARG A 6 8.58 -11.13 13.14
C ARG A 6 8.09 -9.71 13.38
N ASN A 7 6.80 -9.46 13.22
CA ASN A 7 6.21 -8.16 13.52
C ASN A 7 6.31 -7.85 15.01
N GLU A 8 6.02 -8.82 15.86
CA GLU A 8 6.16 -8.69 17.33
C GLU A 8 7.62 -8.41 17.72
N ALA A 9 8.57 -9.15 17.17
CA ALA A 9 10.00 -8.94 17.43
C ALA A 9 10.49 -7.55 16.97
N MET A 10 10.00 -7.05 15.83
CA MET A 10 10.32 -5.70 15.36
C MET A 10 9.72 -4.63 16.26
N HIS A 11 8.47 -4.78 16.70
CA HIS A 11 7.84 -3.87 17.65
C HIS A 11 8.59 -3.82 18.96
N GLN A 12 8.97 -4.96 19.50
CA GLN A 12 9.75 -5.06 20.72
C GLN A 12 11.11 -4.36 20.57
N SER A 13 11.81 -4.59 19.47
CA SER A 13 13.08 -3.94 19.17
C SER A 13 12.97 -2.41 19.12
N LEU A 14 11.89 -1.88 18.55
CA LEU A 14 11.62 -0.43 18.57
C LEU A 14 11.38 0.08 19.98
N GLN A 15 10.56 -0.61 20.77
CA GLN A 15 10.26 -0.23 22.15
C GLN A 15 11.52 -0.20 23.02
N GLU A 16 12.36 -1.22 22.90
CA GLU A 16 13.65 -1.30 23.60
C GLU A 16 14.59 -0.16 23.19
N ALA A 17 14.67 0.15 21.90
CA ALA A 17 15.51 1.24 21.41
C ALA A 17 15.06 2.61 21.97
N VAL A 18 13.76 2.88 22.00
CA VAL A 18 13.17 4.10 22.54
C VAL A 18 13.38 4.16 24.07
N ALA A 19 13.19 3.06 24.78
CA ALA A 19 13.43 2.97 26.22
C ALA A 19 14.90 3.25 26.59
N ASN A 20 15.84 2.91 25.68
CA ASN A 20 17.27 3.20 25.82
C ASN A 20 17.69 4.58 25.27
N GLY A 21 16.73 5.47 25.02
CA GLY A 21 16.99 6.86 24.62
C GLY A 21 17.34 7.07 23.14
N ARG A 22 17.15 6.05 22.29
CA ARG A 22 17.29 6.20 20.82
C ARG A 22 16.02 6.81 20.24
N SER A 23 16.18 7.67 19.21
CA SER A 23 15.02 8.15 18.47
C SER A 23 14.44 7.01 17.58
N ARG A 24 13.14 7.09 17.31
CA ARG A 24 12.46 6.15 16.41
C ARG A 24 13.09 6.19 15.03
N GLU A 25 13.44 7.38 14.57
CA GLU A 25 14.11 7.66 13.30
C GLU A 25 15.46 6.93 13.22
N SER A 26 16.28 7.05 14.23
CA SER A 26 17.58 6.36 14.29
C SER A 26 17.42 4.83 14.29
N TRP A 27 16.40 4.31 14.94
CA TRP A 27 16.11 2.89 14.91
C TRP A 27 15.71 2.42 13.50
N PHE A 28 14.84 3.15 12.79
CA PHE A 28 14.42 2.80 11.43
C PHE A 28 15.59 2.83 10.44
N ALA A 29 16.44 3.85 10.51
CA ALA A 29 17.63 3.93 9.69
C ALA A 29 18.55 2.71 9.90
N ALA A 30 18.78 2.33 11.16
CA ALA A 30 19.60 1.16 11.50
C ALA A 30 18.99 -0.16 10.99
N GLN A 31 17.66 -0.34 11.09
CA GLN A 31 16.98 -1.52 10.57
C GLN A 31 17.07 -1.60 9.05
N THR A 32 16.84 -0.50 8.35
CA THR A 32 16.93 -0.43 6.89
C THR A 32 18.34 -0.78 6.43
N GLN A 33 19.36 -0.15 7.01
CA GLN A 33 20.75 -0.42 6.70
C GLN A 33 21.13 -1.88 6.95
N LYS A 34 20.77 -2.43 8.09
CA LYS A 34 21.03 -3.83 8.44
C LYS A 34 20.37 -4.80 7.44
N SER A 35 19.15 -4.51 7.04
CA SER A 35 18.37 -5.37 6.16
C SER A 35 18.95 -5.39 4.74
N ILE A 36 19.32 -4.23 4.20
CA ILE A 36 19.90 -4.13 2.86
C ILE A 36 21.31 -4.68 2.83
N SER A 37 22.10 -4.45 3.87
CA SER A 37 23.46 -5.01 4.00
C SER A 37 23.45 -6.54 4.10
N ALA A 38 22.33 -7.15 4.49
CA ALA A 38 22.17 -8.59 4.54
C ALA A 38 21.77 -9.20 3.18
N MET A 39 21.35 -8.40 2.19
CA MET A 39 21.01 -8.84 0.85
C MET A 39 22.24 -8.93 -0.05
N SER A 40 22.27 -9.90 -0.97
CA SER A 40 23.18 -9.84 -2.10
C SER A 40 22.80 -8.69 -3.05
N ALA A 41 23.75 -8.24 -3.90
CA ALA A 41 23.47 -7.21 -4.91
C ALA A 41 22.29 -7.59 -5.80
N GLN A 42 22.25 -8.84 -6.23
CA GLN A 42 21.19 -9.35 -7.09
C GLN A 42 19.85 -9.38 -6.38
N GLU A 43 19.77 -9.83 -5.13
CA GLU A 43 18.54 -9.86 -4.35
C GLU A 43 18.01 -8.46 -4.06
N ALA A 44 18.90 -7.51 -3.67
CA ALA A 44 18.51 -6.12 -3.47
C ALA A 44 17.98 -5.49 -4.76
N SER A 45 18.64 -5.73 -5.90
CA SER A 45 18.21 -5.24 -7.21
C SER A 45 16.84 -5.80 -7.61
N VAL A 46 16.62 -7.12 -7.46
CA VAL A 46 15.34 -7.76 -7.76
C VAL A 46 14.23 -7.22 -6.85
N TYR A 47 14.50 -7.07 -5.57
CA TYR A 47 13.55 -6.53 -4.62
C TYR A 47 13.13 -5.10 -4.95
N LEU A 48 14.09 -4.21 -5.23
CA LEU A 48 13.83 -2.81 -5.55
C LEU A 48 13.16 -2.66 -6.93
N ALA A 49 13.56 -3.45 -7.91
CA ALA A 49 12.88 -3.48 -9.22
C ALA A 49 11.42 -3.95 -9.07
N GLY A 50 11.13 -4.87 -8.16
CA GLY A 50 9.77 -5.30 -7.81
C GLY A 50 8.95 -4.17 -7.21
N LEU A 51 9.54 -3.37 -6.32
CA LEU A 51 8.89 -2.19 -5.75
C LEU A 51 8.60 -1.13 -6.81
N ASP A 52 9.56 -0.80 -7.67
CA ASP A 52 9.38 0.18 -8.75
C ASP A 52 8.30 -0.26 -9.72
N LYS A 53 8.30 -1.54 -10.12
CA LYS A 53 7.24 -2.09 -10.96
C LYS A 53 5.86 -2.03 -10.31
N ALA A 54 5.77 -2.28 -9.00
CA ALA A 54 4.51 -2.16 -8.27
C ALA A 54 4.02 -0.71 -8.22
N LEU A 55 4.93 0.26 -8.09
CA LEU A 55 4.61 1.68 -8.15
C LEU A 55 4.14 2.11 -9.54
N ASP A 56 4.82 1.69 -10.60
CA ASP A 56 4.41 1.94 -11.99
C ASP A 56 3.01 1.36 -12.26
N THR A 57 2.77 0.13 -11.83
CA THR A 57 1.45 -0.52 -11.96
C THR A 57 0.38 0.26 -11.18
N ALA A 58 0.68 0.73 -9.97
CA ALA A 58 -0.25 1.53 -9.18
C ALA A 58 -0.62 2.83 -9.92
N ASN A 59 0.35 3.52 -10.47
CA ASN A 59 0.13 4.75 -11.23
C ASN A 59 -0.63 4.50 -12.53
N GLU A 60 -0.35 3.41 -13.24
CA GLU A 60 -1.10 3.00 -14.43
C GLU A 60 -2.57 2.73 -14.09
N GLN A 61 -2.86 1.99 -13.04
CA GLN A 61 -4.24 1.69 -12.62
C GLN A 61 -4.99 2.94 -12.16
N LEU A 62 -4.33 3.84 -11.45
CA LEU A 62 -4.91 5.14 -11.07
C LEU A 62 -5.16 6.01 -12.31
N TYR A 63 -4.23 6.03 -13.27
CA TYR A 63 -4.42 6.73 -14.54
C TYR A 63 -5.68 6.24 -15.27
N HIS A 64 -5.89 4.94 -15.37
CA HIS A 64 -7.08 4.36 -15.99
C HIS A 64 -8.35 4.67 -15.21
N THR A 65 -8.26 4.81 -13.90
CA THR A 65 -9.42 5.17 -13.05
C THR A 65 -9.85 6.60 -13.23
N ILE A 66 -8.90 7.55 -13.32
CA ILE A 66 -9.19 8.98 -13.42
C ILE A 66 -9.49 9.45 -14.85
N ASN A 67 -9.15 8.65 -15.85
CA ASN A 67 -9.37 9.00 -17.25
C ASN A 67 -10.45 8.13 -17.91
N THR A 68 -11.12 8.71 -18.88
CA THR A 68 -12.01 7.97 -19.79
C THR A 68 -11.22 7.11 -20.75
N LYS A 69 -11.89 6.22 -21.49
CA LYS A 69 -11.27 5.43 -22.56
C LYS A 69 -10.63 6.29 -23.67
N ALA A 70 -11.05 7.55 -23.81
CA ALA A 70 -10.45 8.51 -24.72
C ALA A 70 -9.20 9.21 -24.17
N GLY A 71 -8.77 8.88 -22.94
CA GLY A 71 -7.59 9.45 -22.32
C GLY A 71 -7.77 10.86 -21.76
N VAL A 72 -9.02 11.31 -21.59
CA VAL A 72 -9.32 12.62 -21.00
C VAL A 72 -9.82 12.44 -19.57
N PRO A 73 -9.56 13.41 -18.64
CA PRO A 73 -10.01 13.30 -17.27
C PRO A 73 -11.53 13.10 -17.14
N SER A 74 -11.92 12.12 -16.35
CA SER A 74 -13.32 11.80 -16.07
C SER A 74 -13.96 12.93 -15.26
N GLN A 75 -15.08 13.46 -15.73
CA GLN A 75 -15.86 14.49 -15.03
C GLN A 75 -16.96 13.87 -14.14
N ASN A 76 -16.86 12.59 -13.80
CA ASN A 76 -17.81 11.93 -12.91
C ASN A 76 -17.81 12.61 -11.53
N PRO A 77 -18.95 13.07 -11.01
CA PRO A 77 -19.02 13.72 -9.69
C PRO A 77 -18.69 12.78 -8.53
N ASN A 78 -18.73 11.47 -8.75
CA ASN A 78 -18.41 10.43 -7.77
C ASN A 78 -17.06 9.76 -8.06
N LEU A 79 -16.16 10.43 -8.76
CA LEU A 79 -14.86 9.88 -9.13
C LEU A 79 -14.02 9.54 -7.88
N ASP A 80 -14.20 10.28 -6.80
CA ASP A 80 -13.53 10.06 -5.52
C ASP A 80 -13.76 8.64 -4.95
N GLY A 81 -14.95 8.07 -5.14
CA GLY A 81 -15.25 6.70 -4.74
C GLY A 81 -14.41 5.68 -5.54
N TYR A 82 -14.34 5.83 -6.85
CA TYR A 82 -13.52 4.96 -7.71
C TYR A 82 -12.01 5.14 -7.44
N ILE A 83 -11.58 6.36 -7.17
CA ILE A 83 -10.20 6.64 -6.74
C ILE A 83 -9.91 5.91 -5.43
N ALA A 84 -10.84 5.96 -4.46
CA ALA A 84 -10.67 5.28 -3.18
C ALA A 84 -10.53 3.76 -3.33
N GLU A 85 -11.37 3.12 -4.14
CA GLU A 85 -11.27 1.69 -4.43
C GLU A 85 -9.89 1.33 -4.99
N GLN A 86 -9.44 2.06 -6.00
CA GLN A 86 -8.15 1.81 -6.64
C GLN A 86 -6.97 2.15 -5.73
N TYR A 87 -7.05 3.23 -4.99
CA TYR A 87 -6.02 3.62 -4.01
C TYR A 87 -5.81 2.54 -2.95
N HIS A 88 -6.88 1.99 -2.39
CA HIS A 88 -6.79 0.89 -1.43
C HIS A 88 -6.19 -0.37 -2.06
N ALA A 89 -6.61 -0.75 -3.27
CA ALA A 89 -6.04 -1.90 -3.95
C ALA A 89 -4.53 -1.72 -4.22
N GLN A 90 -4.13 -0.56 -4.73
CA GLN A 90 -2.75 -0.33 -5.12
C GLN A 90 -1.82 -0.09 -3.93
N THR A 91 -2.24 0.64 -2.90
CA THR A 91 -1.44 0.80 -1.68
C THR A 91 -1.30 -0.52 -0.91
N PHE A 92 -2.32 -1.38 -0.95
CA PHE A 92 -2.20 -2.75 -0.46
C PHE A 92 -1.12 -3.52 -1.23
N ASN A 93 -1.14 -3.48 -2.55
CA ASN A 93 -0.18 -4.20 -3.39
C ASN A 93 1.26 -3.71 -3.21
N LEU A 94 1.44 -2.40 -3.02
CA LEU A 94 2.74 -1.82 -2.69
C LEU A 94 3.24 -2.31 -1.31
N ASN A 95 2.39 -2.34 -0.31
CA ASN A 95 2.73 -2.90 0.99
C ASN A 95 3.00 -4.41 0.93
N ALA A 96 2.22 -5.14 0.14
CA ALA A 96 2.41 -6.57 -0.08
C ALA A 96 3.76 -6.86 -0.74
N GLU A 97 4.14 -6.10 -1.77
CA GLU A 97 5.45 -6.22 -2.41
C GLU A 97 6.59 -5.91 -1.42
N ALA A 98 6.47 -4.81 -0.69
CA ALA A 98 7.48 -4.40 0.29
C ALA A 98 7.68 -5.43 1.41
N THR A 99 6.63 -6.16 1.80
CA THR A 99 6.69 -7.15 2.90
C THR A 99 6.85 -8.58 2.44
N GLY A 100 6.87 -8.86 1.13
CA GLY A 100 6.94 -10.21 0.58
C GLY A 100 5.66 -11.02 0.81
N SER A 101 4.50 -10.36 0.94
CA SER A 101 3.20 -11.03 1.04
C SER A 101 2.82 -11.69 -0.28
N GLU A 102 2.20 -12.87 -0.19
CA GLU A 102 1.63 -13.55 -1.36
C GLU A 102 0.29 -12.96 -1.81
N TYR A 103 -0.38 -12.20 -0.94
CA TYR A 103 -1.69 -11.62 -1.22
C TYR A 103 -1.60 -10.41 -2.14
N ARG A 104 -2.63 -10.28 -3.00
CA ARG A 104 -2.79 -9.12 -3.88
C ARG A 104 -4.24 -8.66 -3.86
N ALA A 105 -4.43 -7.35 -3.98
CA ALA A 105 -5.75 -6.74 -4.10
C ALA A 105 -6.06 -6.39 -5.56
N LYS A 106 -7.34 -6.46 -5.91
CA LYS A 106 -7.86 -6.08 -7.22
C LYS A 106 -9.18 -5.34 -7.07
N VAL A 107 -9.34 -4.28 -7.84
CA VAL A 107 -10.66 -3.68 -8.06
C VAL A 107 -11.39 -4.53 -9.09
N LEU A 108 -12.62 -4.93 -8.78
CA LEU A 108 -13.46 -5.67 -9.70
C LEU A 108 -14.17 -4.67 -10.62
N GLU A 109 -13.97 -4.84 -11.93
CA GLU A 109 -14.78 -4.11 -12.91
C GLU A 109 -16.24 -4.63 -12.84
N PRO A 110 -17.23 -3.73 -12.89
CA PRO A 110 -18.61 -4.15 -13.01
C PRO A 110 -18.78 -4.98 -14.30
N ASP A 111 -19.27 -6.18 -14.18
CA ASP A 111 -19.53 -7.10 -15.29
C ASP A 111 -20.73 -6.69 -16.18
N GLY A 112 -21.01 -5.39 -16.24
CA GLY A 112 -22.12 -4.79 -16.99
C GLY A 112 -23.46 -4.82 -16.26
N ALA A 113 -23.57 -5.54 -15.17
CA ALA A 113 -24.70 -5.51 -14.25
C ALA A 113 -24.29 -4.72 -13.01
N TYR A 114 -24.64 -3.46 -12.92
CA TYR A 114 -24.56 -2.68 -11.69
C TYR A 114 -25.56 -3.26 -10.65
N GLY A 115 -25.25 -4.47 -10.18
CA GLY A 115 -26.02 -5.12 -9.13
C GLY A 115 -25.87 -4.34 -7.81
N LYS A 116 -26.97 -4.21 -7.08
CA LYS A 116 -27.02 -3.52 -5.77
C LYS A 116 -25.99 -4.02 -4.74
N ASN A 117 -25.33 -5.15 -4.99
CA ASN A 117 -24.46 -5.85 -4.06
C ASN A 117 -23.13 -6.27 -4.72
N SER A 118 -22.70 -5.53 -5.76
CA SER A 118 -21.41 -5.79 -6.40
C SER A 118 -20.27 -5.63 -5.40
N VAL A 119 -19.27 -6.52 -5.49
CA VAL A 119 -18.04 -6.42 -4.72
C VAL A 119 -17.14 -5.42 -5.42
N ASP A 120 -16.57 -4.45 -4.68
CA ASP A 120 -15.73 -3.42 -5.27
C ASP A 120 -14.25 -3.84 -5.28
N VAL A 121 -13.76 -4.38 -4.16
CA VAL A 121 -12.36 -4.79 -4.01
C VAL A 121 -12.27 -6.19 -3.44
N VAL A 122 -11.39 -7.00 -4.01
CA VAL A 122 -11.09 -8.35 -3.49
C VAL A 122 -9.61 -8.47 -3.16
N ILE A 123 -9.31 -9.34 -2.18
CA ILE A 123 -7.97 -9.83 -1.91
C ILE A 123 -7.90 -11.27 -2.37
N VAL A 124 -6.89 -11.60 -3.16
CA VAL A 124 -6.60 -12.95 -3.63
C VAL A 124 -5.31 -13.47 -3.01
N ASP A 125 -5.22 -14.79 -2.84
CA ASP A 125 -3.99 -15.46 -2.42
C ASP A 125 -3.02 -15.70 -3.59
N GLY A 126 -1.90 -16.37 -3.34
CA GLY A 126 -0.89 -16.69 -4.34
C GLY A 126 -1.37 -17.59 -5.48
N GLU A 127 -2.48 -18.31 -5.29
CA GLU A 127 -3.13 -19.15 -6.30
C GLU A 127 -4.24 -18.40 -7.07
N GLY A 128 -4.51 -17.14 -6.71
CA GLY A 128 -5.54 -16.32 -7.33
C GLY A 128 -6.95 -16.53 -6.76
N LYS A 129 -7.08 -17.29 -5.66
CA LYS A 129 -8.36 -17.51 -5.00
C LYS A 129 -8.73 -16.30 -4.14
N ILE A 130 -9.99 -15.86 -4.25
CA ILE A 130 -10.52 -14.77 -3.43
C ILE A 130 -10.61 -15.22 -1.98
N VAL A 131 -9.91 -14.52 -1.08
CA VAL A 131 -9.91 -14.76 0.37
C VAL A 131 -10.69 -13.71 1.14
N LYS A 132 -10.80 -12.48 0.61
CA LYS A 132 -11.63 -11.41 1.19
C LYS A 132 -12.31 -10.56 0.12
N ARG A 133 -13.47 -10.03 0.47
CA ARG A 133 -14.29 -9.14 -0.36
C ARG A 133 -14.61 -7.88 0.42
N TYR A 134 -14.57 -6.73 -0.25
CA TYR A 134 -14.90 -5.44 0.33
C TYR A 134 -15.88 -4.67 -0.54
N GLN A 135 -16.81 -4.00 0.14
CA GLN A 135 -17.63 -2.95 -0.42
C GLN A 135 -17.12 -1.62 0.08
N CYS A 136 -16.84 -0.71 -0.83
CA CYS A 136 -16.31 0.62 -0.54
C CYS A 136 -17.44 1.66 -0.62
N LYS A 137 -17.60 2.48 0.41
CA LYS A 137 -18.53 3.60 0.42
C LYS A 137 -17.85 4.84 1.00
N TYR A 138 -17.77 5.88 0.20
CA TYR A 138 -17.11 7.15 0.52
C TYR A 138 -18.13 8.28 0.57
N GLY A 139 -18.99 8.27 1.58
CA GLY A 139 -19.94 9.35 1.86
C GLY A 139 -19.26 10.60 2.38
N GLN A 140 -19.98 11.73 2.34
CA GLN A 140 -19.47 13.03 2.77
C GLN A 140 -19.05 13.04 4.25
N ASP A 141 -19.75 12.28 5.07
CA ASP A 141 -19.54 12.12 6.51
C ASP A 141 -19.97 10.72 6.97
N SER A 142 -19.80 10.43 8.24
CA SER A 142 -20.15 9.14 8.85
C SER A 142 -21.63 8.76 8.64
N HIS A 143 -22.53 9.73 8.73
CA HIS A 143 -23.97 9.50 8.53
C HIS A 143 -24.26 9.11 7.08
N ALA A 144 -23.79 9.87 6.12
CA ALA A 144 -23.98 9.61 4.69
C ALA A 144 -23.35 8.25 4.30
N THR A 145 -22.16 7.92 4.81
CA THR A 145 -21.51 6.63 4.58
C THR A 145 -22.34 5.48 5.16
N GLY A 146 -22.86 5.63 6.38
CA GLY A 146 -23.75 4.65 7.02
C GLY A 146 -25.00 4.39 6.20
N GLU A 147 -25.69 5.44 5.75
CA GLU A 147 -26.87 5.31 4.89
C GLU A 147 -26.58 4.59 3.56
N MET A 148 -25.39 4.82 2.97
CA MET A 148 -25.01 4.11 1.73
C MET A 148 -24.93 2.59 1.96
N PHE A 149 -24.50 2.12 3.14
CA PHE A 149 -24.47 0.71 3.49
C PHE A 149 -25.84 0.13 3.85
N GLU A 150 -26.83 0.94 4.17
CA GLU A 150 -28.19 0.47 4.44
C GLU A 150 -29.00 0.17 3.18
N LYS A 151 -28.60 0.75 2.04
CA LYS A 151 -29.30 0.61 0.76
C LYS A 151 -29.10 -0.74 0.05
N GLY A 152 -28.25 -1.62 0.58
CA GLY A 152 -27.92 -2.91 -0.03
C GLY A 152 -27.64 -4.01 0.99
N ASP A 153 -27.54 -5.24 0.49
CA ASP A 153 -27.14 -6.41 1.28
C ASP A 153 -25.66 -6.72 1.01
N TYR A 154 -24.81 -6.37 1.95
CA TYR A 154 -23.35 -6.55 1.86
C TYR A 154 -22.84 -7.63 2.82
N ARG A 155 -23.67 -8.64 3.08
CA ARG A 155 -23.28 -9.81 3.90
C ARG A 155 -22.09 -10.53 3.25
N GLY A 156 -21.13 -10.93 4.07
CA GLY A 156 -19.89 -11.57 3.61
C GLY A 156 -18.87 -10.63 2.96
N GLN A 157 -19.14 -9.31 2.99
CA GLN A 157 -18.20 -8.28 2.53
C GLN A 157 -17.74 -7.41 3.71
N GLY A 158 -16.46 -7.09 3.77
CA GLY A 158 -15.94 -6.03 4.63
C GLY A 158 -16.47 -4.67 4.16
N LYS A 159 -16.76 -3.78 5.11
CA LYS A 159 -17.20 -2.41 4.82
C LYS A 159 -16.00 -1.49 4.91
N LEU A 160 -15.57 -0.97 3.76
CA LEU A 160 -14.46 -0.03 3.64
C LEU A 160 -14.99 1.40 3.63
N ILE A 161 -14.57 2.20 4.58
CA ILE A 161 -15.03 3.57 4.81
C ILE A 161 -13.87 4.57 4.81
N PRO A 162 -14.13 5.87 4.64
CA PRO A 162 -13.11 6.90 4.75
C PRO A 162 -12.41 6.91 6.12
N ASP A 163 -11.12 7.19 6.10
CA ASP A 163 -10.36 7.44 7.31
C ASP A 163 -10.97 8.63 8.09
N GLY A 164 -11.03 8.49 9.41
CA GLY A 164 -11.65 9.49 10.29
C GLY A 164 -13.18 9.41 10.39
N GLN A 165 -13.84 8.52 9.66
CA GLN A 165 -15.28 8.26 9.80
C GLN A 165 -15.55 6.99 10.63
N GLU A 166 -16.69 6.97 11.32
CA GLU A 166 -17.19 5.83 12.06
C GLU A 166 -18.67 5.60 11.73
N ILE A 167 -19.06 4.36 11.54
CA ILE A 167 -20.46 3.96 11.30
C ILE A 167 -20.88 2.90 12.32
N GLU A 168 -22.19 2.73 12.54
CA GLU A 168 -22.70 1.75 13.52
C GLU A 168 -22.34 0.31 13.17
N LYS A 169 -22.26 -0.02 11.87
CA LYS A 169 -21.89 -1.36 11.41
C LYS A 169 -20.35 -1.54 11.51
N LYS A 170 -19.93 -2.78 11.78
CA LYS A 170 -18.50 -3.12 11.74
C LYS A 170 -17.90 -2.74 10.39
N SER A 171 -16.90 -1.89 10.42
CA SER A 171 -16.23 -1.33 9.24
C SER A 171 -14.73 -1.19 9.48
N SER A 172 -13.99 -0.88 8.41
CA SER A 172 -12.56 -0.62 8.45
C SER A 172 -12.23 0.53 7.51
N ASN A 173 -11.19 1.29 7.83
CA ASN A 173 -10.61 2.31 6.97
C ASN A 173 -9.47 1.77 6.07
N VAL A 174 -9.20 0.46 6.12
CA VAL A 174 -8.22 -0.24 5.27
C VAL A 174 -8.78 -1.59 4.85
N ILE A 175 -8.27 -2.14 3.74
CA ILE A 175 -8.40 -3.55 3.43
C ILE A 175 -7.25 -4.32 4.06
N GLU A 176 -7.48 -5.54 4.53
CA GLU A 176 -6.51 -6.34 5.28
C GLU A 176 -6.55 -7.80 4.86
N ALA A 177 -5.38 -8.36 4.55
CA ALA A 177 -5.20 -9.78 4.26
C ALA A 177 -5.04 -10.62 5.54
N PRO A 178 -5.21 -11.96 5.45
CA PRO A 178 -5.02 -12.85 6.58
C PRO A 178 -3.63 -12.78 7.24
N ASP A 179 -2.60 -12.36 6.51
CA ASP A 179 -1.23 -12.19 7.02
C ASP A 179 -0.97 -10.83 7.69
N GLY A 180 -1.99 -9.96 7.77
CA GLY A 180 -1.89 -8.64 8.35
C GLY A 180 -1.42 -7.53 7.39
N THR A 181 -1.20 -7.85 6.12
CA THR A 181 -0.94 -6.82 5.09
C THR A 181 -2.16 -5.94 4.92
N THR A 182 -1.99 -4.64 4.92
CA THR A 182 -3.06 -3.65 4.80
C THR A 182 -2.81 -2.66 3.66
N SER A 183 -3.88 -2.00 3.21
CA SER A 183 -3.78 -0.78 2.42
C SER A 183 -3.45 0.43 3.30
N LYS A 184 -3.19 1.59 2.68
CA LYS A 184 -3.14 2.87 3.40
C LYS A 184 -4.54 3.43 3.58
N PRO A 185 -4.87 4.00 4.75
CA PRO A 185 -6.12 4.71 4.94
C PRO A 185 -6.20 5.95 4.03
N LEU A 186 -7.39 6.30 3.60
CA LEU A 186 -7.68 7.46 2.77
C LEU A 186 -8.91 8.19 3.31
N SER A 187 -8.76 9.47 3.64
CA SER A 187 -9.89 10.30 4.07
C SER A 187 -10.78 10.70 2.90
N LYS A 188 -12.02 11.10 3.20
CA LYS A 188 -12.94 11.64 2.19
C LYS A 188 -12.38 12.93 1.57
N GLU A 189 -11.80 13.79 2.38
CA GLU A 189 -11.20 15.06 1.96
C GLU A 189 -10.05 14.80 0.98
N LYS A 190 -9.17 13.85 1.28
CA LYS A 190 -8.06 13.51 0.39
C LYS A 190 -8.56 12.88 -0.91
N ALA A 191 -9.55 11.99 -0.86
CA ALA A 191 -10.15 11.41 -2.06
C ALA A 191 -10.80 12.48 -2.95
N LYS A 192 -11.48 13.46 -2.36
CA LYS A 192 -12.03 14.61 -3.08
C LYS A 192 -10.94 15.51 -3.69
N GLN A 193 -9.88 15.79 -2.94
CA GLN A 193 -8.73 16.52 -3.46
C GLN A 193 -8.14 15.81 -4.69
N MET A 194 -7.96 14.50 -4.62
CA MET A 194 -7.45 13.69 -5.74
C MET A 194 -8.40 13.75 -6.95
N GLN A 195 -9.71 13.74 -6.74
CA GLN A 195 -10.70 13.96 -7.80
C GLN A 195 -10.54 15.33 -8.44
N GLU A 196 -10.44 16.39 -7.65
CA GLU A 196 -10.29 17.75 -8.14
C GLU A 196 -9.00 17.95 -8.94
N GLU A 197 -7.89 17.39 -8.46
CA GLU A 197 -6.62 17.39 -9.18
C GLU A 197 -6.74 16.66 -10.53
N ALA A 198 -7.38 15.48 -10.56
CA ALA A 198 -7.61 14.74 -11.79
C ALA A 198 -8.48 15.54 -12.79
N GLN A 199 -9.59 16.09 -12.33
CA GLN A 199 -10.56 16.82 -13.15
C GLN A 199 -10.05 18.17 -13.65
N SER A 200 -9.07 18.77 -12.96
CA SER A 200 -8.41 20.01 -13.37
C SER A 200 -7.13 19.78 -14.20
N GLY A 201 -6.72 18.54 -14.42
CA GLY A 201 -5.49 18.20 -15.15
C GLY A 201 -4.20 18.39 -14.34
N ASN A 202 -4.30 18.51 -13.01
CA ASN A 202 -3.17 18.68 -12.08
C ASN A 202 -2.87 17.39 -11.29
N TRP A 203 -3.19 16.23 -11.84
CA TRP A 203 -2.94 14.96 -11.20
C TRP A 203 -1.45 14.72 -10.97
N SER A 204 -1.12 14.35 -9.74
CA SER A 204 0.22 13.90 -9.36
C SER A 204 0.24 12.39 -9.16
N GLU A 205 1.20 11.73 -9.74
CA GLU A 205 1.42 10.30 -9.55
C GLU A 205 1.89 10.01 -8.11
N LEU A 206 1.59 8.81 -7.64
CA LEU A 206 2.18 8.31 -6.39
C LEU A 206 3.70 8.20 -6.57
N ASN A 207 4.42 8.53 -5.52
CA ASN A 207 5.86 8.37 -5.46
C ASN A 207 6.29 7.86 -4.08
N TRP A 208 7.55 7.48 -3.95
CA TRP A 208 8.06 6.93 -2.69
C TRP A 208 8.02 7.91 -1.52
N ASN A 209 7.97 9.22 -1.77
CA ASN A 209 7.82 10.23 -0.72
C ASN A 209 6.43 10.20 -0.06
N GLU A 210 5.42 9.67 -0.76
CA GLU A 210 4.09 9.44 -0.21
C GLU A 210 4.02 8.20 0.67
N TYR A 211 4.99 7.30 0.53
CA TYR A 211 5.16 6.18 1.44
C TYR A 211 5.86 6.64 2.70
N GLN A 212 5.31 6.25 3.83
CA GLN A 212 6.01 6.51 5.08
C GLN A 212 7.32 5.72 5.09
N VAL A 213 8.43 6.40 5.32
CA VAL A 213 9.77 5.80 5.46
C VAL A 213 9.75 4.59 6.40
N LYS A 214 8.94 4.67 7.45
CA LYS A 214 8.69 3.58 8.38
C LYS A 214 8.19 2.31 7.71
N ASP A 215 7.16 2.40 6.90
CA ASP A 215 6.52 1.23 6.29
C ASP A 215 7.46 0.55 5.30
N LEU A 216 8.18 1.35 4.52
CA LEU A 216 9.20 0.86 3.61
C LEU A 216 10.37 0.20 4.35
N ALA A 217 10.89 0.83 5.38
CA ALA A 217 11.99 0.29 6.18
C ALA A 217 11.59 -1.03 6.87
N MET A 218 10.38 -1.14 7.40
CA MET A 218 9.86 -2.38 7.97
C MET A 218 9.64 -3.45 6.92
N GLY A 219 9.19 -3.09 5.71
CA GLY A 219 9.06 -4.01 4.59
C GLY A 219 10.39 -4.61 4.18
N ILE A 220 11.42 -3.78 4.02
CA ILE A 220 12.78 -4.21 3.73
C ILE A 220 13.30 -5.16 4.83
N GLY A 221 13.08 -4.81 6.10
CA GLY A 221 13.48 -5.65 7.22
C GLY A 221 12.83 -7.03 7.22
N LYS A 222 11.55 -7.12 6.89
CA LYS A 222 10.83 -8.40 6.75
C LYS A 222 11.37 -9.21 5.59
N GLN A 223 11.61 -8.60 4.45
CA GLN A 223 12.14 -9.26 3.25
C GLN A 223 13.53 -9.84 3.51
N ALA A 224 14.43 -9.06 4.10
CA ALA A 224 15.76 -9.52 4.46
C ALA A 224 15.73 -10.66 5.49
N GLY A 225 14.79 -10.67 6.41
CA GLY A 225 14.62 -11.74 7.38
C GLY A 225 14.08 -13.05 6.78
N THR A 226 13.55 -13.05 5.55
CA THR A 226 13.08 -14.24 4.85
C THR A 226 14.15 -14.90 3.99
N ALA A 227 15.09 -14.12 3.49
CA ALA A 227 16.20 -14.63 2.71
C ALA A 227 17.36 -15.01 3.64
N ALA A 228 17.86 -16.23 3.55
CA ALA A 228 19.08 -16.66 4.22
C ALA A 228 20.27 -16.03 3.49
N LEU A 229 20.64 -14.81 3.85
CA LEU A 229 21.48 -13.97 3.04
C LEU A 229 22.94 -14.13 3.42
N GLN A 230 23.72 -14.60 2.48
CA GLN A 230 25.16 -14.62 2.56
C GLN A 230 25.71 -13.68 1.49
N GLY A 231 26.31 -12.60 1.94
CA GLY A 231 26.99 -11.65 1.06
C GLY A 231 26.36 -10.24 1.11
N ALA A 232 27.05 -9.33 1.77
CA ALA A 232 26.60 -7.97 1.93
C ALA A 232 27.02 -7.10 0.74
N VAL A 233 26.08 -6.37 0.18
CA VAL A 233 26.36 -5.25 -0.72
C VAL A 233 26.29 -3.96 0.10
N ILE A 234 27.39 -3.64 0.74
CA ILE A 234 27.45 -2.54 1.69
C ILE A 234 27.19 -1.19 0.99
N GLY A 235 27.76 -0.98 -0.20
CA GLY A 235 27.66 0.28 -0.93
C GLY A 235 26.23 0.58 -1.40
N ALA A 236 25.60 -0.36 -2.08
CA ALA A 236 24.21 -0.24 -2.54
C ALA A 236 23.24 -0.09 -1.37
N GLY A 237 23.41 -0.90 -0.33
CA GLY A 237 22.58 -0.85 0.87
C GLY A 237 22.62 0.52 1.56
N MET A 238 23.76 1.17 1.61
CA MET A 238 23.89 2.50 2.18
C MET A 238 23.13 3.55 1.37
N THR A 239 23.22 3.51 0.05
CA THR A 239 22.50 4.44 -0.84
C THR A 239 21.01 4.30 -0.68
N VAL A 240 20.49 3.07 -0.69
CA VAL A 240 19.07 2.82 -0.53
C VAL A 240 18.57 3.20 0.87
N ALA A 241 19.31 2.84 1.91
CA ALA A 241 18.97 3.22 3.28
C ALA A 241 18.87 4.74 3.45
N GLN A 242 19.77 5.48 2.85
CA GLN A 242 19.77 6.94 2.88
C GLN A 242 18.56 7.51 2.12
N LYS A 243 18.24 6.99 0.94
CA LYS A 243 17.09 7.41 0.15
C LYS A 243 15.77 7.14 0.88
N VAL A 244 15.60 5.94 1.42
CA VAL A 244 14.43 5.59 2.23
C VAL A 244 14.29 6.54 3.43
N TRP A 245 15.39 6.83 4.10
CA TRP A 245 15.41 7.75 5.23
C TRP A 245 15.03 9.18 4.86
N ASN A 246 15.53 9.66 3.72
CA ASN A 246 15.23 11.01 3.22
C ASN A 246 13.87 11.11 2.52
N GLY A 247 13.16 9.98 2.32
CA GLY A 247 11.94 9.93 1.54
C GLY A 247 12.17 10.17 0.04
N GLU A 248 13.36 9.88 -0.45
CA GLU A 248 13.71 10.02 -1.86
C GLU A 248 13.26 8.80 -2.68
N GLU A 249 13.11 8.99 -4.00
CA GLU A 249 12.82 7.88 -4.91
C GLU A 249 13.93 6.83 -4.88
N ILE A 250 13.52 5.57 -4.99
CA ILE A 250 14.43 4.44 -5.07
C ILE A 250 14.42 3.92 -6.51
N ASP A 251 15.58 3.97 -7.16
CA ASP A 251 15.77 3.39 -8.49
C ASP A 251 16.54 2.07 -8.36
N GLY A 252 15.98 0.98 -8.91
CA GLY A 252 16.62 -0.33 -8.91
C GLY A 252 17.96 -0.34 -9.65
N GLN A 253 18.13 0.48 -10.69
CA GLN A 253 19.39 0.59 -11.43
C GLN A 253 20.51 1.22 -10.60
N GLU A 254 20.23 2.26 -9.83
CA GLU A 254 21.23 2.90 -8.96
C GLU A 254 21.81 1.93 -7.93
N VAL A 255 21.02 0.97 -7.49
CA VAL A 255 21.49 -0.07 -6.54
C VAL A 255 22.52 -1.00 -7.21
N VAL A 256 22.27 -1.37 -8.46
CA VAL A 256 23.20 -2.22 -9.21
C VAL A 256 24.52 -1.48 -9.51
N GLU A 257 24.44 -0.23 -9.92
CA GLU A 257 25.64 0.59 -10.20
C GLU A 257 26.47 0.85 -8.96
N ALA A 258 25.84 1.07 -7.81
CA ALA A 258 26.55 1.26 -6.54
C ALA A 258 27.16 -0.04 -5.97
N ALA A 259 26.73 -1.22 -6.49
CA ALA A 259 27.21 -2.54 -6.06
C ALA A 259 28.39 -3.06 -6.90
N LEU A 260 28.68 -2.46 -8.05
CA LEU A 260 29.80 -2.79 -8.93
C LEU A 260 31.05 -1.96 -8.60
#